data_349ede12b8439991ad7b1b91c98a38e9
#
_entry.id   349ede12b8439991ad7b1b91c98a38e9
#
_cell.length_a   1.000
_cell.length_b   1.000
_cell.length_c   1.000
_cell.angle_alpha   90.00
_cell.angle_beta   90.00
_cell.angle_gamma   90.00
#
_symmetry.space_group_name_H-M   'P 1'
#
loop_
_entity.id
_entity.type
_entity.pdbx_description
1 polymer ?
#
loop_
_entity_poly.entity_id
_entity_poly.type
_entity_poly.pdbx_seq_one_letter_code
_entity_poly.pdbx_strand_id
1 'polypeptide(L)'
;PNMNQTPEMDEKKTSSPETAPIAATAEHNANFEENIRAIIRSGKPASVIRDDLDNYHANDIAEVLETLDTATRKRLYNILSLEMTAEIFTYLDEPAPYLHELGLDRAAAVLAEMDADEAVDILENLDPEEKEALIARMDQESKDDIHLIFSYDEEQIGSRMTTNYIVIPNNCTIKQAMRHLISQAEDNDNIDTIYVEDENGRYFGAIELKDLITAREYMKLEDIISTSYPYVYADEKSSDCMEELIDYSEDSIPVLDRNHRIIGAITYEDIAEAIDDEMGDDYAKLAGLTSEEDLHEPLLQSLKKRLPWLVLLLFLGMGVSSVVGIFEPIVDRIALLICFQSMILDMAGNVGTQSLAVTIRVLMDEDISAMQKLGFVFKEMRIGFLNGLLLGSASFVVIGIFVHIMKQKSLFFSFALSGCVGISLLTAMVISSLVGVLVPMLFHKLKVDPAVASGPLITTVNDLVAVVTYYGLAEILLVDVFHLV
;
A
#
# COMPACT_ATOMS: atom_id res chain seq x y z
N PRO A 1 -72.67 -9.35 19.46
CA PRO A 1 -72.15 -8.07 19.73
C PRO A 1 -70.71 -8.15 20.16
N ASN A 2 -69.84 -7.40 19.45
CA ASN A 2 -68.56 -6.80 19.91
C ASN A 2 -67.48 -7.76 20.35
N MET A 3 -66.28 -7.63 19.97
CA MET A 3 -65.47 -6.46 19.57
C MET A 3 -64.10 -6.92 19.00
N ASN A 4 -63.66 -6.26 17.97
CA ASN A 4 -62.28 -6.22 17.52
C ASN A 4 -61.39 -5.68 18.63
N GLN A 5 -60.29 -6.37 18.92
CA GLN A 5 -59.06 -5.79 19.43
C GLN A 5 -57.86 -6.50 18.79
N THR A 6 -57.21 -5.82 17.88
CA THR A 6 -55.87 -6.10 17.38
C THR A 6 -54.86 -5.73 18.45
N PRO A 7 -53.82 -6.55 18.72
CA PRO A 7 -52.71 -6.12 19.54
C PRO A 7 -51.68 -5.32 18.67
N GLU A 8 -51.32 -4.16 19.14
CA GLU A 8 -50.19 -3.38 18.70
C GLU A 8 -48.89 -4.20 18.77
N MET A 9 -48.21 -4.31 17.64
CA MET A 9 -46.84 -4.84 17.59
C MET A 9 -45.88 -3.74 18.05
N ASP A 10 -45.26 -3.96 19.21
CA ASP A 10 -44.12 -3.22 19.72
C ASP A 10 -42.98 -3.29 18.70
N GLU A 11 -42.64 -2.19 18.06
CA GLU A 11 -41.43 -1.99 17.31
C GLU A 11 -40.23 -2.00 18.29
N LYS A 12 -39.61 -3.17 18.47
CA LYS A 12 -38.26 -3.24 19.02
C LYS A 12 -37.33 -2.54 18.06
N LYS A 13 -36.95 -1.29 18.38
CA LYS A 13 -35.79 -0.62 17.85
C LYS A 13 -34.57 -1.51 18.10
N THR A 14 -34.07 -2.15 17.06
CA THR A 14 -32.70 -2.70 17.00
C THR A 14 -31.76 -1.51 17.00
N SER A 15 -31.18 -1.20 18.16
CA SER A 15 -30.03 -0.31 18.26
C SER A 15 -28.85 -1.00 17.58
N SER A 16 -28.41 -0.41 16.48
CA SER A 16 -27.07 -0.66 15.92
C SER A 16 -26.02 -0.43 17.03
N PRO A 17 -24.92 -1.18 17.09
CA PRO A 17 -23.86 -0.88 18.03
C PRO A 17 -23.37 0.55 17.75
N GLU A 18 -23.54 1.43 18.73
CA GLU A 18 -22.93 2.75 18.72
C GLU A 18 -21.41 2.54 18.58
N THR A 19 -20.86 2.96 17.45
CA THR A 19 -19.43 3.21 17.34
C THR A 19 -19.07 4.18 18.45
N ALA A 20 -18.23 3.73 19.39
CA ALA A 20 -17.69 4.60 20.42
C ALA A 20 -17.08 5.83 19.73
N PRO A 21 -17.33 7.04 20.22
CA PRO A 21 -16.82 8.23 19.55
C PRO A 21 -15.28 8.23 19.63
N ILE A 22 -14.64 8.55 18.51
CA ILE A 22 -13.17 8.69 18.36
C ILE A 22 -12.54 9.53 19.50
N ALA A 23 -13.31 10.48 20.07
CA ALA A 23 -12.93 11.26 21.24
C ALA A 23 -12.70 10.41 22.53
N ALA A 24 -13.41 9.29 22.70
CA ALA A 24 -13.26 8.45 23.89
C ALA A 24 -11.99 7.58 23.82
N THR A 25 -11.53 7.20 22.62
CA THR A 25 -10.27 6.50 22.40
C THR A 25 -9.08 7.46 22.62
N ALA A 26 -9.16 8.68 22.11
CA ALA A 26 -8.11 9.70 22.31
C ALA A 26 -7.95 10.11 23.79
N GLU A 27 -9.04 10.20 24.57
CA GLU A 27 -8.97 10.46 26.02
C GLU A 27 -8.41 9.26 26.79
N HIS A 28 -8.61 8.04 26.30
CA HIS A 28 -8.10 6.82 26.93
C HIS A 28 -6.59 6.69 26.72
N ASN A 29 -6.10 6.90 25.52
CA ASN A 29 -4.68 6.87 25.18
C ASN A 29 -3.91 8.00 25.89
N ALA A 30 -4.42 9.23 25.91
CA ALA A 30 -3.81 10.34 26.64
C ALA A 30 -3.62 10.04 28.14
N ASN A 31 -4.48 9.21 28.71
CA ASN A 31 -4.37 8.80 30.11
C ASN A 31 -3.26 7.75 30.33
N PHE A 32 -3.01 6.86 29.35
CA PHE A 32 -1.92 5.89 29.42
C PHE A 32 -0.56 6.58 29.29
N GLU A 33 -0.38 7.47 28.33
CA GLU A 33 0.85 8.24 28.20
C GLU A 33 1.22 9.02 29.47
N GLU A 34 0.26 9.71 30.09
CA GLU A 34 0.52 10.43 31.35
C GLU A 34 0.93 9.49 32.47
N ASN A 35 0.31 8.33 32.58
CA ASN A 35 0.63 7.32 33.58
C ASN A 35 2.05 6.73 33.34
N ILE A 36 2.37 6.35 32.12
CA ILE A 36 3.70 5.84 31.75
C ILE A 36 4.78 6.90 32.07
N ARG A 37 4.56 8.16 31.66
CA ARG A 37 5.48 9.28 32.01
C ARG A 37 5.63 9.46 33.55
N ALA A 38 4.54 9.31 34.30
CA ALA A 38 4.57 9.41 35.77
C ALA A 38 5.35 8.24 36.38
N ILE A 39 5.19 7.02 35.87
CA ILE A 39 5.93 5.83 36.30
C ILE A 39 7.44 6.03 36.04
N ILE A 40 7.83 6.43 34.84
CA ILE A 40 9.23 6.66 34.47
C ILE A 40 9.88 7.73 35.37
N ARG A 41 9.15 8.78 35.76
CA ARG A 41 9.61 9.89 36.59
C ARG A 41 9.47 9.63 38.10
N SER A 42 8.85 8.53 38.53
CA SER A 42 8.45 8.29 39.90
C SER A 42 9.60 8.18 40.93
N GLY A 43 10.84 7.97 40.48
CA GLY A 43 11.97 7.72 41.38
C GLY A 43 11.91 6.41 42.18
N LYS A 44 10.97 5.52 41.85
CA LYS A 44 10.86 4.17 42.43
C LYS A 44 12.09 3.31 42.09
N PRO A 45 12.32 2.19 42.78
CA PRO A 45 13.33 1.20 42.41
C PRO A 45 13.12 0.69 40.97
N ALA A 46 14.20 0.34 40.26
CA ALA A 46 14.16 -0.11 38.89
C ALA A 46 13.22 -1.32 38.63
N SER A 47 13.22 -2.29 39.56
CA SER A 47 12.32 -3.45 39.49
C SER A 47 10.84 -3.04 39.51
N VAL A 48 10.48 -2.07 40.37
CA VAL A 48 9.09 -1.62 40.51
C VAL A 48 8.65 -0.82 39.28
N ILE A 49 9.57 -0.03 38.69
CA ILE A 49 9.28 0.70 37.43
C ILE A 49 9.06 -0.31 36.29
N ARG A 50 9.87 -1.35 36.21
CA ARG A 50 9.71 -2.42 35.19
C ARG A 50 8.38 -3.13 35.35
N ASP A 51 8.08 -3.63 36.56
CA ASP A 51 6.82 -4.32 36.86
C ASP A 51 5.58 -3.42 36.60
N ASP A 52 5.70 -2.11 36.87
CA ASP A 52 4.62 -1.15 36.58
C ASP A 52 4.46 -0.92 35.09
N LEU A 53 5.54 -0.90 34.27
CA LEU A 53 5.52 -0.72 32.82
C LEU A 53 5.06 -1.99 32.07
N ASP A 54 5.32 -3.16 32.59
CA ASP A 54 4.89 -4.47 32.05
C ASP A 54 3.36 -4.61 31.95
N ASN A 55 2.61 -3.70 32.54
CA ASN A 55 1.15 -3.64 32.43
C ASN A 55 0.67 -2.79 31.24
N TYR A 56 1.56 -2.18 30.49
CA TYR A 56 1.25 -1.36 29.32
C TYR A 56 1.78 -2.03 28.06
N HIS A 57 1.09 -1.82 26.95
CA HIS A 57 1.55 -2.31 25.66
C HIS A 57 2.85 -1.63 25.25
N ALA A 58 3.74 -2.35 24.59
CA ALA A 58 5.04 -1.83 24.15
C ALA A 58 4.90 -0.61 23.23
N ASN A 59 3.88 -0.58 22.36
CA ASN A 59 3.54 0.57 21.54
C ASN A 59 3.27 1.85 22.35
N ASP A 60 2.47 1.77 23.43
CA ASP A 60 2.19 2.93 24.29
C ASP A 60 3.47 3.47 24.97
N ILE A 61 4.41 2.54 25.27
CA ILE A 61 5.70 2.91 25.86
C ILE A 61 6.62 3.53 24.79
N ALA A 62 6.60 3.04 23.56
CA ALA A 62 7.34 3.57 22.41
C ALA A 62 6.93 5.02 22.13
N GLU A 63 5.63 5.30 21.99
CA GLU A 63 5.10 6.67 21.81
C GLU A 63 5.57 7.64 22.92
N VAL A 64 5.58 7.18 24.17
CA VAL A 64 6.09 8.00 25.27
C VAL A 64 7.61 8.17 25.20
N LEU A 65 8.35 7.12 24.83
CA LEU A 65 9.81 7.13 24.73
C LEU A 65 10.30 8.19 23.76
N GLU A 66 9.65 8.34 22.61
CA GLU A 66 9.98 9.36 21.60
C GLU A 66 9.86 10.79 22.13
N THR A 67 8.95 11.03 23.07
CA THR A 67 8.73 12.35 23.69
C THR A 67 9.69 12.67 24.83
N LEU A 68 10.49 11.69 25.30
CA LEU A 68 11.43 11.86 26.43
C LEU A 68 12.72 12.53 25.95
N ASP A 69 13.40 13.19 26.91
CA ASP A 69 14.78 13.65 26.68
C ASP A 69 15.78 12.48 26.75
N THR A 70 16.90 12.60 26.03
CA THR A 70 17.96 11.58 25.92
C THR A 70 18.45 11.06 27.29
N ALA A 71 18.53 11.92 28.31
CA ALA A 71 19.02 11.48 29.64
C ALA A 71 17.99 10.57 30.34
N THR A 72 16.71 10.87 30.19
CA THR A 72 15.61 10.05 30.71
C THR A 72 15.53 8.72 29.96
N ARG A 73 15.65 8.72 28.59
CA ARG A 73 15.67 7.49 27.79
C ARG A 73 16.84 6.57 28.20
N LYS A 74 18.06 7.09 28.26
CA LYS A 74 19.23 6.29 28.72
C LYS A 74 19.07 5.70 30.09
N ARG A 75 18.39 6.42 31.03
CA ARG A 75 18.04 5.87 32.34
C ARG A 75 17.01 4.75 32.21
N LEU A 76 16.00 4.92 31.34
CA LEU A 76 14.94 3.94 31.09
C LEU A 76 15.53 2.65 30.54
N TYR A 77 16.37 2.72 29.50
CA TYR A 77 17.04 1.55 28.93
C TYR A 77 17.80 0.72 29.98
N ASN A 78 18.41 1.35 31.00
CA ASN A 78 19.09 0.63 32.09
C ASN A 78 18.10 -0.03 33.08
N ILE A 79 16.83 0.35 33.06
CA ILE A 79 15.76 -0.21 33.90
C ILE A 79 15.10 -1.39 33.22
N LEU A 80 14.84 -1.27 31.91
CA LEU A 80 14.16 -2.28 31.11
C LEU A 80 15.02 -3.54 30.92
N SER A 81 14.37 -4.70 30.78
CA SER A 81 15.01 -5.93 30.27
C SER A 81 15.42 -5.78 28.81
N LEU A 82 16.20 -6.70 28.28
CA LEU A 82 16.50 -6.74 26.84
C LEU A 82 15.25 -7.03 26.04
N GLU A 83 14.49 -8.05 26.41
CA GLU A 83 13.22 -8.46 25.83
C GLU A 83 12.23 -7.28 25.73
N MET A 84 11.89 -6.61 26.85
CA MET A 84 11.02 -5.43 26.82
C MET A 84 11.60 -4.26 25.99
N THR A 85 12.93 -4.13 25.93
CA THR A 85 13.56 -3.10 25.10
C THR A 85 13.43 -3.47 23.62
N ALA A 86 13.61 -4.73 23.25
CA ALA A 86 13.41 -5.24 21.91
C ALA A 86 11.97 -4.99 21.44
N GLU A 87 10.99 -5.45 22.24
CA GLU A 87 9.57 -5.26 21.96
C GLU A 87 9.16 -3.78 21.81
N ILE A 88 9.73 -2.85 22.59
CA ILE A 88 9.48 -1.42 22.42
C ILE A 88 10.11 -0.89 21.12
N PHE A 89 11.28 -1.39 20.74
CA PHE A 89 11.99 -0.94 19.55
C PHE A 89 11.30 -1.35 18.25
N THR A 90 10.55 -2.44 18.24
CA THR A 90 9.68 -2.86 17.12
C THR A 90 8.64 -1.79 16.77
N TYR A 91 8.11 -1.07 17.77
CA TYR A 91 7.08 -0.04 17.59
C TYR A 91 7.63 1.39 17.37
N LEU A 92 8.93 1.58 17.20
CA LEU A 92 9.50 2.91 16.92
C LEU A 92 9.52 3.20 15.43
N ASP A 93 8.99 4.35 15.02
CA ASP A 93 9.00 4.78 13.59
C ASP A 93 10.44 4.87 13.04
N GLU A 94 11.37 5.43 13.81
CA GLU A 94 12.78 5.57 13.42
C GLU A 94 13.70 5.03 14.54
N PRO A 95 13.94 3.72 14.66
CA PRO A 95 14.70 3.12 15.77
C PRO A 95 16.20 3.44 15.75
N ALA A 96 16.81 3.76 14.60
CA ALA A 96 18.24 3.99 14.44
C ALA A 96 18.85 5.03 15.41
N PRO A 97 18.26 6.25 15.61
CA PRO A 97 18.79 7.21 16.58
C PRO A 97 18.80 6.69 18.03
N TYR A 98 17.82 5.88 18.38
CA TYR A 98 17.67 5.31 19.72
C TYR A 98 18.66 4.15 19.96
N LEU A 99 18.98 3.35 18.94
CA LEU A 99 20.02 2.34 18.99
C LEU A 99 21.39 2.94 19.34
N HIS A 100 21.73 4.09 18.76
CA HIS A 100 22.97 4.80 19.09
C HIS A 100 23.05 5.20 20.57
N GLU A 101 21.91 5.45 21.23
CA GLU A 101 21.86 5.78 22.66
C GLU A 101 22.19 4.60 23.57
N LEU A 102 21.97 3.35 23.10
CA LEU A 102 22.25 2.12 23.85
C LEU A 102 23.76 1.76 23.90
N GLY A 103 24.50 2.15 22.86
CA GLY A 103 25.85 1.70 22.61
C GLY A 103 25.92 0.29 22.00
N LEU A 104 26.98 0.01 21.23
CA LEU A 104 27.07 -1.13 20.31
C LEU A 104 26.77 -2.51 20.94
N ASP A 105 27.30 -2.79 22.14
CA ASP A 105 27.12 -4.12 22.73
C ASP A 105 25.67 -4.35 23.20
N ARG A 106 25.01 -3.32 23.75
CA ARG A 106 23.61 -3.43 24.17
C ARG A 106 22.65 -3.37 22.98
N ALA A 107 22.94 -2.54 21.96
CA ALA A 107 22.18 -2.48 20.74
C ALA A 107 22.19 -3.83 20.02
N ALA A 108 23.35 -4.47 19.90
CA ALA A 108 23.45 -5.82 19.34
C ALA A 108 22.67 -6.88 20.14
N ALA A 109 22.66 -6.77 21.48
CA ALA A 109 21.89 -7.67 22.31
C ALA A 109 20.38 -7.45 22.21
N VAL A 110 19.92 -6.20 22.02
CA VAL A 110 18.50 -5.88 21.78
C VAL A 110 18.05 -6.38 20.42
N LEU A 111 18.84 -6.16 19.36
CA LEU A 111 18.53 -6.67 18.04
C LEU A 111 18.57 -8.22 17.96
N ALA A 112 19.38 -8.88 18.76
CA ALA A 112 19.41 -10.34 18.83
C ALA A 112 18.22 -10.94 19.61
N GLU A 113 17.51 -10.14 20.39
CA GLU A 113 16.29 -10.52 21.12
C GLU A 113 15.01 -10.25 20.30
N MET A 114 15.12 -9.49 19.22
CA MET A 114 14.01 -9.22 18.29
C MET A 114 13.80 -10.39 17.32
N ASP A 115 12.64 -10.45 16.70
CA ASP A 115 12.45 -11.32 15.55
C ASP A 115 13.42 -10.93 14.43
N ALA A 116 13.89 -11.92 13.67
CA ALA A 116 15.01 -11.72 12.77
C ALA A 116 14.67 -10.78 11.61
N ASP A 117 13.43 -10.79 11.12
CA ASP A 117 12.89 -9.87 10.12
C ASP A 117 12.86 -8.43 10.66
N GLU A 118 12.31 -8.19 11.85
CA GLU A 118 12.31 -6.86 12.50
C GLU A 118 13.74 -6.32 12.72
N ALA A 119 14.66 -7.20 13.16
CA ALA A 119 16.06 -6.82 13.30
C ALA A 119 16.71 -6.47 11.96
N VAL A 120 16.33 -7.14 10.87
CA VAL A 120 16.79 -6.88 9.51
C VAL A 120 16.30 -5.52 9.03
N ASP A 121 15.02 -5.17 9.22
CA ASP A 121 14.45 -3.89 8.82
C ASP A 121 15.17 -2.71 9.49
N ILE A 122 15.50 -2.86 10.77
CA ILE A 122 16.29 -1.85 11.47
C ILE A 122 17.72 -1.76 10.91
N LEU A 123 18.35 -2.91 10.66
CA LEU A 123 19.73 -2.99 10.16
C LEU A 123 19.87 -2.46 8.72
N GLU A 124 18.83 -2.53 7.90
CA GLU A 124 18.85 -1.99 6.53
C GLU A 124 18.96 -0.46 6.51
N ASN A 125 18.40 0.19 7.51
CA ASN A 125 18.41 1.64 7.65
C ASN A 125 19.71 2.20 8.28
N LEU A 126 20.69 1.34 8.63
CA LEU A 126 21.97 1.75 9.22
C LEU A 126 23.11 1.84 8.18
N ASP A 127 24.14 2.61 8.52
CA ASP A 127 25.35 2.65 7.74
C ASP A 127 26.03 1.26 7.67
N PRO A 128 26.59 0.83 6.52
CA PRO A 128 27.18 -0.51 6.35
C PRO A 128 28.23 -0.90 7.39
N GLU A 129 29.05 0.06 7.85
CA GLU A 129 30.08 -0.18 8.88
C GLU A 129 29.45 -0.47 10.25
N GLU A 130 28.35 0.21 10.56
CA GLU A 130 27.60 0.03 11.80
C GLU A 130 26.82 -1.28 11.80
N LYS A 131 26.12 -1.59 10.72
CA LYS A 131 25.44 -2.86 10.48
C LYS A 131 26.38 -4.05 10.72
N GLU A 132 27.55 -4.07 10.07
CA GLU A 132 28.54 -5.13 10.27
C GLU A 132 29.04 -5.19 11.74
N ALA A 133 29.23 -4.04 12.37
CA ALA A 133 29.71 -3.98 13.75
C ALA A 133 28.69 -4.51 14.76
N LEU A 134 27.39 -4.31 14.52
CA LEU A 134 26.30 -4.85 15.33
C LEU A 134 26.16 -6.36 15.12
N ILE A 135 26.04 -6.82 13.87
CA ILE A 135 25.94 -8.26 13.55
C ILE A 135 27.14 -9.04 14.12
N ALA A 136 28.35 -8.49 14.03
CA ALA A 136 29.54 -9.16 14.58
C ALA A 136 29.48 -9.42 16.09
N ARG A 137 28.64 -8.70 16.84
CA ARG A 137 28.49 -8.80 18.30
C ARG A 137 27.34 -9.69 18.76
N MET A 138 26.41 -10.05 17.87
CA MET A 138 25.32 -10.96 18.16
C MET A 138 25.82 -12.38 18.42
N ASP A 139 25.01 -13.24 18.98
CA ASP A 139 25.24 -14.67 19.05
C ASP A 139 25.23 -15.33 17.65
N GLN A 140 25.51 -16.61 17.56
CA GLN A 140 25.66 -17.28 16.27
C GLN A 140 24.30 -17.57 15.63
N GLU A 141 23.28 -17.87 16.40
CA GLU A 141 21.93 -18.19 15.94
C GLU A 141 21.30 -16.97 15.27
N SER A 142 21.23 -15.83 15.97
CA SER A 142 20.76 -14.56 15.42
C SER A 142 21.51 -14.10 14.16
N LYS A 143 22.84 -14.35 14.11
CA LYS A 143 23.63 -14.08 12.89
C LYS A 143 23.23 -14.93 11.70
N ASP A 144 23.01 -16.22 11.94
CA ASP A 144 22.67 -17.16 10.88
C ASP A 144 21.28 -16.82 10.32
N ASP A 145 20.33 -16.45 11.16
CA ASP A 145 18.97 -16.02 10.79
C ASP A 145 18.98 -14.72 10.00
N ILE A 146 19.65 -13.69 10.51
CA ILE A 146 19.81 -12.41 9.81
C ILE A 146 20.50 -12.61 8.44
N HIS A 147 21.54 -13.44 8.38
CA HIS A 147 22.20 -13.73 7.10
C HIS A 147 21.32 -14.54 6.15
N LEU A 148 20.45 -15.39 6.66
CA LEU A 148 19.48 -16.12 5.85
C LEU A 148 18.52 -15.14 5.16
N ILE A 149 17.94 -14.22 5.91
CA ILE A 149 17.00 -13.20 5.39
C ILE A 149 17.72 -12.29 4.38
N PHE A 150 18.89 -11.76 4.71
CA PHE A 150 19.72 -10.95 3.78
C PHE A 150 20.21 -11.68 2.54
N SER A 151 20.07 -13.00 2.45
CA SER A 151 20.40 -13.75 1.24
C SER A 151 19.37 -13.63 0.14
N TYR A 152 18.19 -13.11 0.43
CA TYR A 152 17.09 -12.86 -0.49
C TYR A 152 17.04 -11.40 -0.91
N ASP A 153 16.52 -11.14 -2.11
CA ASP A 153 16.28 -9.78 -2.60
C ASP A 153 15.05 -9.17 -1.90
N GLU A 154 15.02 -7.85 -1.70
CA GLU A 154 13.92 -7.11 -1.05
C GLU A 154 12.53 -7.41 -1.66
N GLU A 155 12.47 -7.76 -2.96
CA GLU A 155 11.23 -8.14 -3.65
C GLU A 155 10.80 -9.60 -3.40
N GLN A 156 11.58 -10.40 -2.69
CA GLN A 156 11.31 -11.83 -2.47
C GLN A 156 10.70 -12.08 -1.09
N ILE A 157 9.84 -13.09 -0.99
CA ILE A 157 9.22 -13.51 0.28
C ILE A 157 10.26 -13.79 1.38
N GLY A 158 11.41 -14.38 1.00
CA GLY A 158 12.45 -14.72 1.97
C GLY A 158 13.09 -13.52 2.67
N SER A 159 12.95 -12.29 2.15
CA SER A 159 13.43 -11.08 2.83
C SER A 159 12.47 -10.59 3.93
N ARG A 160 11.23 -11.06 3.92
CA ARG A 160 10.16 -10.64 4.86
C ARG A 160 9.72 -11.78 5.79
N MET A 161 10.40 -12.93 5.76
CA MET A 161 10.04 -14.07 6.59
C MET A 161 10.64 -13.95 7.98
N THR A 162 9.89 -14.36 8.99
CA THR A 162 10.43 -14.59 10.31
C THR A 162 11.01 -16.01 10.45
N THR A 163 12.03 -16.18 11.29
CA THR A 163 12.55 -17.49 11.70
C THR A 163 11.87 -18.02 12.97
N ASN A 164 10.93 -17.26 13.52
CA ASN A 164 10.14 -17.56 14.70
C ASN A 164 8.94 -18.45 14.33
N TYR A 165 9.10 -19.78 14.39
CA TYR A 165 8.05 -20.73 14.07
C TYR A 165 8.25 -22.08 14.77
N ILE A 166 7.17 -22.86 14.91
CA ILE A 166 7.15 -24.16 15.55
C ILE A 166 7.12 -25.28 14.53
N VAL A 167 8.02 -26.25 14.65
CA VAL A 167 8.05 -27.47 13.79
C VAL A 167 8.00 -28.74 14.63
N ILE A 168 7.18 -29.70 14.21
CA ILE A 168 7.09 -31.03 14.82
C ILE A 168 7.17 -32.13 13.76
N PRO A 169 7.72 -33.31 14.09
CA PRO A 169 7.75 -34.46 13.15
C PRO A 169 6.35 -35.12 13.03
N ASN A 170 6.01 -35.57 11.83
CA ASN A 170 4.71 -36.21 11.53
C ASN A 170 4.48 -37.56 12.21
N ASN A 171 5.54 -38.22 12.66
CA ASN A 171 5.49 -39.57 13.26
C ASN A 171 5.35 -39.61 14.78
N CYS A 172 5.04 -38.44 15.41
CA CYS A 172 4.88 -38.37 16.85
C CYS A 172 3.41 -38.53 17.30
N THR A 173 3.21 -38.84 18.58
CA THR A 173 1.89 -38.87 19.21
C THR A 173 1.44 -37.49 19.60
N ILE A 174 0.12 -37.27 19.82
CA ILE A 174 -0.43 -35.98 20.32
C ILE A 174 0.32 -35.48 21.56
N LYS A 175 0.64 -36.38 22.49
CA LYS A 175 1.39 -36.00 23.69
C LYS A 175 2.84 -35.60 23.43
N GLN A 176 3.47 -36.20 22.42
CA GLN A 176 4.83 -35.81 22.02
C GLN A 176 4.79 -34.48 21.24
N ALA A 177 3.82 -34.30 20.35
CA ALA A 177 3.59 -33.05 19.66
C ALA A 177 3.41 -31.87 20.63
N MET A 178 2.57 -32.05 21.65
CA MET A 178 2.39 -31.04 22.71
C MET A 178 3.68 -30.74 23.49
N ARG A 179 4.55 -31.74 23.68
CA ARG A 179 5.85 -31.49 24.33
C ARG A 179 6.82 -30.74 23.44
N HIS A 180 6.83 -31.05 22.14
CA HIS A 180 7.63 -30.31 21.17
C HIS A 180 7.18 -28.86 21.11
N LEU A 181 5.86 -28.61 21.05
CA LEU A 181 5.31 -27.25 21.12
C LEU A 181 5.79 -26.52 22.40
N ILE A 182 5.54 -27.10 23.58
CA ILE A 182 5.90 -26.42 24.85
C ILE A 182 7.40 -26.13 24.93
N SER A 183 8.26 -27.04 24.43
CA SER A 183 9.71 -26.80 24.47
C SER A 183 10.20 -25.74 23.50
N GLN A 184 9.48 -25.47 22.40
CA GLN A 184 9.83 -24.43 21.44
C GLN A 184 9.15 -23.09 21.74
N ALA A 185 7.99 -23.12 22.39
CA ALA A 185 7.23 -21.92 22.79
C ALA A 185 7.89 -21.10 23.89
N GLU A 186 9.02 -21.53 24.46
CA GLU A 186 9.84 -20.71 25.38
C GLU A 186 10.66 -19.67 24.59
N ASP A 187 10.98 -19.97 23.32
CA ASP A 187 11.84 -19.15 22.46
C ASP A 187 11.11 -18.66 21.19
N ASN A 188 9.82 -19.00 21.00
CA ASN A 188 9.02 -18.62 19.83
C ASN A 188 7.62 -18.17 20.24
N ASP A 189 7.21 -17.02 19.76
CA ASP A 189 5.90 -16.42 20.03
C ASP A 189 4.85 -16.81 18.97
N ASN A 190 5.26 -17.13 17.75
CA ASN A 190 4.38 -17.58 16.66
C ASN A 190 4.00 -19.06 16.84
N ILE A 191 3.06 -19.33 17.74
CA ILE A 191 2.64 -20.67 18.16
C ILE A 191 1.28 -21.10 17.64
N ASP A 192 0.50 -20.23 17.03
CA ASP A 192 -0.88 -20.49 16.62
C ASP A 192 -0.94 -21.52 15.47
N THR A 193 0.07 -21.50 14.60
CA THR A 193 0.27 -22.47 13.53
C THR A 193 1.52 -23.32 13.80
N ILE A 194 1.34 -24.63 13.88
CA ILE A 194 2.40 -25.60 14.12
C ILE A 194 2.68 -26.33 12.82
N TYR A 195 3.87 -26.17 12.27
CA TYR A 195 4.25 -26.86 11.04
C TYR A 195 4.71 -28.28 11.29
N VAL A 196 4.50 -29.12 10.31
CA VAL A 196 4.80 -30.55 10.39
C VAL A 196 5.76 -30.94 9.29
N GLU A 197 6.85 -31.64 9.65
CA GLU A 197 7.83 -32.17 8.72
C GLU A 197 7.76 -33.70 8.62
N ASP A 198 8.17 -34.22 7.45
CA ASP A 198 8.33 -35.67 7.23
C ASP A 198 9.66 -36.18 7.80
N GLU A 199 9.90 -37.50 7.68
CA GLU A 199 11.14 -38.17 8.13
C GLU A 199 12.40 -37.64 7.40
N ASN A 200 12.26 -36.91 6.30
CA ASN A 200 13.35 -36.30 5.52
C ASN A 200 13.55 -34.81 5.83
N GLY A 201 12.81 -34.26 6.78
CA GLY A 201 12.82 -32.85 7.09
C GLY A 201 12.18 -31.98 6.01
N ARG A 202 11.14 -32.48 5.31
CA ARG A 202 10.37 -31.73 4.32
C ARG A 202 9.01 -31.36 4.89
N TYR A 203 8.51 -30.22 4.47
CA TYR A 203 7.17 -29.80 4.83
C TYR A 203 6.12 -30.83 4.46
N PHE A 204 5.28 -31.17 5.41
CA PHE A 204 4.21 -32.18 5.26
C PHE A 204 2.82 -31.56 5.40
N GLY A 205 2.65 -30.53 6.22
CA GLY A 205 1.40 -29.85 6.51
C GLY A 205 1.48 -29.00 7.76
N ALA A 206 0.34 -28.52 8.24
CA ALA A 206 0.25 -27.69 9.44
C ALA A 206 -0.87 -28.17 10.37
N ILE A 207 -0.81 -27.76 11.64
CA ILE A 207 -1.81 -28.01 12.68
C ILE A 207 -2.12 -26.67 13.33
N GLU A 208 -3.39 -26.31 13.45
CA GLU A 208 -3.80 -25.18 14.30
C GLU A 208 -3.59 -25.54 15.79
N LEU A 209 -3.07 -24.62 16.56
CA LEU A 209 -2.87 -24.78 18.02
C LEU A 209 -4.16 -25.25 18.71
N LYS A 210 -5.31 -24.71 18.31
CA LYS A 210 -6.63 -25.11 18.82
C LYS A 210 -6.91 -26.61 18.60
N ASP A 211 -6.55 -27.16 17.46
CA ASP A 211 -6.79 -28.55 17.14
C ASP A 211 -5.87 -29.44 17.96
N LEU A 212 -4.62 -29.06 18.15
CA LEU A 212 -3.69 -29.79 19.02
C LEU A 212 -4.14 -29.77 20.49
N ILE A 213 -4.61 -28.63 21.02
CA ILE A 213 -5.10 -28.50 22.40
C ILE A 213 -6.38 -29.31 22.63
N THR A 214 -7.26 -29.38 21.63
CA THR A 214 -8.53 -30.13 21.76
C THR A 214 -8.42 -31.60 21.44
N ALA A 215 -7.31 -32.04 20.83
CA ALA A 215 -7.04 -33.42 20.47
C ALA A 215 -7.00 -34.34 21.71
N ARG A 216 -7.54 -35.54 21.54
CA ARG A 216 -7.52 -36.60 22.58
C ARG A 216 -6.27 -37.45 22.45
N GLU A 217 -5.71 -37.91 23.57
CA GLU A 217 -4.47 -38.72 23.61
C GLU A 217 -4.53 -40.01 22.74
N TYR A 218 -5.74 -40.54 22.46
CA TYR A 218 -5.95 -41.72 21.64
C TYR A 218 -6.08 -41.41 20.12
N MET A 219 -6.20 -40.14 19.72
CA MET A 219 -6.24 -39.72 18.31
C MET A 219 -4.83 -39.85 17.71
N LYS A 220 -4.80 -40.07 16.40
CA LYS A 220 -3.54 -40.01 15.67
C LYS A 220 -3.25 -38.57 15.27
N LEU A 221 -2.00 -38.21 15.28
CA LEU A 221 -1.59 -36.85 14.84
C LEU A 221 -2.02 -36.57 13.40
N GLU A 222 -1.95 -37.59 12.52
CA GLU A 222 -2.38 -37.54 11.13
C GLU A 222 -3.83 -37.06 10.95
N ASP A 223 -4.70 -37.31 11.94
CA ASP A 223 -6.13 -36.97 11.87
C ASP A 223 -6.37 -35.46 12.04
N ILE A 224 -5.38 -34.71 12.54
CA ILE A 224 -5.45 -33.25 12.79
C ILE A 224 -4.47 -32.45 11.93
N ILE A 225 -3.65 -33.10 11.09
CA ILE A 225 -2.75 -32.40 10.17
C ILE A 225 -3.52 -31.99 8.91
N SER A 226 -3.49 -30.69 8.60
CA SER A 226 -3.92 -30.16 7.31
C SER A 226 -2.80 -30.27 6.29
N THR A 227 -2.91 -31.23 5.36
CA THR A 227 -1.92 -31.41 4.29
C THR A 227 -2.15 -30.51 3.08
N SER A 228 -3.27 -29.77 3.05
CA SER A 228 -3.62 -28.79 2.05
C SER A 228 -3.38 -27.35 2.53
N TYR A 229 -2.68 -27.18 3.64
CA TYR A 229 -2.33 -25.87 4.17
C TYR A 229 -1.43 -25.11 3.19
N PRO A 230 -1.65 -23.80 2.94
CA PRO A 230 -0.87 -23.02 1.99
C PRO A 230 0.60 -22.93 2.38
N TYR A 231 1.46 -22.73 1.41
CA TYR A 231 2.89 -22.48 1.60
C TYR A 231 3.43 -21.64 0.44
N VAL A 232 4.55 -20.97 0.64
CA VAL A 232 5.25 -20.18 -0.38
C VAL A 232 6.73 -20.58 -0.42
N TYR A 233 7.40 -20.29 -1.55
CA TYR A 233 8.85 -20.43 -1.64
C TYR A 233 9.54 -19.09 -1.38
N ALA A 234 10.66 -19.13 -0.67
CA ALA A 234 11.40 -17.94 -0.29
C ALA A 234 11.89 -17.07 -1.47
N ASP A 235 12.07 -17.67 -2.63
CA ASP A 235 12.50 -16.97 -3.85
C ASP A 235 11.35 -16.50 -4.76
N GLU A 236 10.09 -16.66 -4.33
CA GLU A 236 8.94 -16.08 -4.99
C GLU A 236 8.88 -14.56 -4.71
N LYS A 237 8.34 -13.82 -5.67
CA LYS A 237 8.15 -12.38 -5.48
C LYS A 237 6.98 -12.11 -4.56
N SER A 238 7.16 -11.18 -3.63
CA SER A 238 6.12 -10.74 -2.70
C SER A 238 4.86 -10.27 -3.44
N SER A 239 5.02 -9.42 -4.46
CA SER A 239 3.92 -8.91 -5.28
C SER A 239 3.11 -9.98 -6.03
N ASP A 240 3.68 -11.15 -6.29
CA ASP A 240 3.00 -12.20 -7.05
C ASP A 240 2.14 -13.11 -6.16
N CYS A 241 2.37 -13.14 -4.85
CA CYS A 241 1.74 -14.09 -3.94
C CYS A 241 1.02 -13.47 -2.72
N MET A 242 1.32 -12.21 -2.34
CA MET A 242 0.73 -11.59 -1.14
C MET A 242 -0.81 -11.51 -1.20
N GLU A 243 -1.40 -11.12 -2.35
CA GLU A 243 -2.85 -11.08 -2.49
C GLU A 243 -3.51 -12.45 -2.32
N GLU A 244 -2.88 -13.51 -2.86
CA GLU A 244 -3.37 -14.88 -2.70
C GLU A 244 -3.25 -15.33 -1.24
N LEU A 245 -2.18 -14.95 -0.53
CA LEU A 245 -1.96 -15.31 0.87
C LEU A 245 -2.99 -14.67 1.81
N ILE A 246 -3.39 -13.42 1.57
CA ILE A 246 -4.46 -12.76 2.34
C ILE A 246 -5.80 -13.51 2.23
N ASP A 247 -6.11 -14.08 1.07
CA ASP A 247 -7.35 -14.80 0.85
C ASP A 247 -7.46 -16.08 1.70
N TYR A 248 -6.33 -16.68 2.07
CA TYR A 248 -6.32 -17.82 2.99
C TYR A 248 -6.66 -17.41 4.43
N SER A 249 -6.35 -16.17 4.85
CA SER A 249 -6.64 -15.65 6.19
C SER A 249 -6.08 -16.52 7.32
N GLU A 250 -4.91 -17.12 7.11
CA GLU A 250 -4.20 -17.91 8.10
C GLU A 250 -3.30 -17.03 8.95
N ASP A 251 -3.07 -17.39 10.22
CA ASP A 251 -2.26 -16.59 11.15
C ASP A 251 -0.79 -16.52 10.71
N SER A 252 -0.27 -17.62 10.17
CA SER A 252 1.04 -17.67 9.52
C SER A 252 1.13 -18.75 8.45
N ILE A 253 2.00 -18.55 7.46
CA ILE A 253 2.19 -19.44 6.30
C ILE A 253 3.67 -19.83 6.21
N PRO A 254 4.01 -21.13 6.05
CA PRO A 254 5.39 -21.58 6.01
C PRO A 254 6.09 -21.15 4.72
N VAL A 255 7.31 -20.66 4.87
CA VAL A 255 8.22 -20.33 3.78
C VAL A 255 9.19 -21.49 3.55
N LEU A 256 9.26 -21.97 2.33
CA LEU A 256 10.02 -23.15 1.95
C LEU A 256 11.23 -22.83 1.08
N ASP A 257 12.27 -23.63 1.23
CA ASP A 257 13.38 -23.66 0.27
C ASP A 257 13.05 -24.50 -0.98
N ARG A 258 13.92 -24.48 -1.99
CA ARG A 258 13.80 -25.30 -3.21
C ARG A 258 13.79 -26.81 -2.97
N ASN A 259 14.19 -27.29 -1.80
CA ASN A 259 14.15 -28.70 -1.40
C ASN A 259 12.88 -29.04 -0.65
N HIS A 260 11.93 -28.12 -0.56
CA HIS A 260 10.67 -28.25 0.15
C HIS A 260 10.84 -28.38 1.67
N ARG A 261 11.83 -27.71 2.24
CA ARG A 261 12.09 -27.61 3.67
C ARG A 261 11.63 -26.26 4.19
N ILE A 262 11.10 -26.24 5.39
CA ILE A 262 10.72 -25.01 6.07
C ILE A 262 11.99 -24.27 6.46
N ILE A 263 12.07 -23.00 6.12
CA ILE A 263 13.20 -22.11 6.45
C ILE A 263 12.75 -20.85 7.17
N GLY A 264 11.43 -20.59 7.21
CA GLY A 264 10.81 -19.46 7.87
C GLY A 264 9.30 -19.58 7.83
N ALA A 265 8.64 -18.56 8.32
CA ALA A 265 7.21 -18.32 8.20
C ALA A 265 6.97 -16.88 7.82
N ILE A 266 5.84 -16.59 7.21
CA ILE A 266 5.34 -15.23 7.02
C ILE A 266 4.03 -15.12 7.79
N THR A 267 3.91 -14.12 8.64
CA THR A 267 2.72 -13.91 9.46
C THR A 267 1.66 -13.10 8.69
N TYR A 268 0.43 -13.09 9.18
CA TYR A 268 -0.61 -12.24 8.62
C TYR A 268 -0.24 -10.74 8.76
N GLU A 269 0.49 -10.38 9.81
CA GLU A 269 0.97 -9.01 10.05
C GLU A 269 1.96 -8.58 8.97
N ASP A 270 2.98 -9.42 8.70
CA ASP A 270 3.98 -9.17 7.64
C ASP A 270 3.33 -9.07 6.25
N ILE A 271 2.32 -9.91 5.98
CA ILE A 271 1.56 -9.86 4.74
C ILE A 271 0.79 -8.53 4.64
N ALA A 272 0.16 -8.08 5.72
CA ALA A 272 -0.59 -6.84 5.75
C ALA A 272 0.33 -5.62 5.58
N GLU A 273 1.50 -5.62 6.22
CA GLU A 273 2.52 -4.58 6.07
C GLU A 273 3.07 -4.52 4.65
N ALA A 274 3.43 -5.67 4.08
CA ALA A 274 3.93 -5.75 2.71
C ALA A 274 2.93 -5.21 1.68
N ILE A 275 1.63 -5.42 1.90
CA ILE A 275 0.58 -4.88 1.04
C ILE A 275 0.41 -3.36 1.23
N ASP A 276 0.53 -2.87 2.47
CA ASP A 276 0.46 -1.43 2.73
C ASP A 276 1.62 -0.70 2.06
N ASP A 277 2.85 -1.23 2.15
CA ASP A 277 4.04 -0.74 1.45
C ASP A 277 3.83 -0.71 -0.08
N GLU A 278 3.32 -1.81 -0.66
CA GLU A 278 3.07 -1.89 -2.10
C GLU A 278 2.00 -0.88 -2.54
N MET A 279 0.95 -0.71 -1.75
CA MET A 279 -0.09 0.31 -1.99
C MET A 279 0.45 1.72 -1.88
N GLY A 280 1.34 1.99 -0.92
CA GLY A 280 2.05 3.26 -0.74
C GLY A 280 2.92 3.59 -1.95
N ASP A 281 3.74 2.64 -2.38
CA ASP A 281 4.58 2.76 -3.57
C ASP A 281 3.76 2.99 -4.86
N ASP A 282 2.68 2.28 -5.04
CA ASP A 282 1.78 2.44 -6.20
C ASP A 282 1.11 3.82 -6.20
N TYR A 283 0.69 4.30 -5.02
CA TYR A 283 0.16 5.65 -4.87
C TYR A 283 1.22 6.71 -5.23
N ALA A 284 2.45 6.51 -4.77
CA ALA A 284 3.58 7.39 -5.10
C ALA A 284 3.87 7.39 -6.60
N LYS A 285 3.93 6.22 -7.23
CA LYS A 285 4.13 6.06 -8.69
C LYS A 285 2.98 6.71 -9.47
N LEU A 286 1.72 6.53 -9.04
CA LEU A 286 0.56 7.19 -9.66
C LEU A 286 0.67 8.72 -9.58
N ALA A 287 1.24 9.26 -8.51
CA ALA A 287 1.51 10.70 -8.35
C ALA A 287 2.73 11.18 -9.16
N GLY A 288 3.52 10.27 -9.73
CA GLY A 288 4.73 10.59 -10.51
C GLY A 288 5.99 10.68 -9.68
N LEU A 289 6.06 9.94 -8.57
CA LEU A 289 7.29 9.69 -7.81
C LEU A 289 7.92 8.35 -8.25
N THR A 290 9.13 8.09 -7.82
CA THR A 290 9.79 6.78 -8.08
C THR A 290 9.49 5.77 -6.98
N SER A 291 9.22 6.22 -5.77
CA SER A 291 8.83 5.42 -4.61
C SER A 291 8.13 6.30 -3.57
N GLU A 292 7.59 5.70 -2.54
CA GLU A 292 6.99 6.40 -1.40
C GLU A 292 7.97 7.38 -0.73
N GLU A 293 7.46 8.40 -0.07
CA GLU A 293 8.23 9.47 0.57
C GLU A 293 7.71 9.72 1.99
N ASP A 294 8.61 9.60 2.98
CA ASP A 294 8.31 9.82 4.38
C ASP A 294 8.39 11.28 4.80
N LEU A 295 7.71 11.61 5.91
CA LEU A 295 7.67 12.96 6.47
C LEU A 295 9.06 13.50 6.84
N HIS A 296 9.96 12.64 7.32
CA HIS A 296 11.29 13.02 7.81
C HIS A 296 12.42 12.79 6.80
N GLU A 297 12.07 12.40 5.58
CA GLU A 297 13.06 12.09 4.54
C GLU A 297 13.96 13.29 4.22
N PRO A 298 15.29 13.08 4.08
CA PRO A 298 16.23 14.15 3.73
C PRO A 298 15.93 14.79 2.37
N LEU A 299 16.02 16.13 2.27
CA LEU A 299 15.70 16.91 1.07
C LEU A 299 16.30 16.37 -0.23
N LEU A 300 17.54 15.86 -0.16
CA LEU A 300 18.23 15.33 -1.36
C LEU A 300 17.62 14.00 -1.84
N GLN A 301 17.08 13.22 -0.94
CA GLN A 301 16.43 11.94 -1.23
C GLN A 301 15.05 12.19 -1.85
N SER A 302 14.24 13.08 -1.27
CA SER A 302 12.99 13.55 -1.87
C SER A 302 13.20 14.12 -3.28
N LEU A 303 14.27 14.91 -3.50
CA LEU A 303 14.60 15.40 -4.84
C LEU A 303 14.92 14.26 -5.83
N LYS A 304 15.63 13.23 -5.39
CA LYS A 304 15.94 12.07 -6.25
C LYS A 304 14.68 11.30 -6.66
N LYS A 305 13.71 11.20 -5.77
CA LYS A 305 12.44 10.51 -6.04
C LYS A 305 11.54 11.29 -7.02
N ARG A 306 11.57 12.64 -6.99
CA ARG A 306 10.70 13.51 -7.79
C ARG A 306 11.31 13.97 -9.11
N LEU A 307 12.60 14.30 -9.12
CA LEU A 307 13.26 14.96 -10.24
C LEU A 307 13.25 14.16 -11.56
N PRO A 308 13.45 12.83 -11.58
CA PRO A 308 13.44 12.07 -12.83
C PRO A 308 12.15 12.24 -13.62
N TRP A 309 11.00 12.13 -12.94
CA TRP A 309 9.70 12.33 -13.57
C TRP A 309 9.49 13.76 -14.04
N LEU A 310 9.85 14.76 -13.24
CA LEU A 310 9.72 16.17 -13.62
C LEU A 310 10.55 16.51 -14.85
N VAL A 311 11.75 15.96 -14.98
CA VAL A 311 12.61 16.14 -16.18
C VAL A 311 11.96 15.47 -17.40
N LEU A 312 11.45 14.26 -17.28
CA LEU A 312 10.74 13.58 -18.36
C LEU A 312 9.54 14.41 -18.82
N LEU A 313 8.71 14.85 -17.87
CA LEU A 313 7.51 15.65 -18.16
C LEU A 313 7.85 17.00 -18.80
N LEU A 314 8.98 17.63 -18.42
CA LEU A 314 9.47 18.86 -19.07
C LEU A 314 9.70 18.65 -20.57
N PHE A 315 10.38 17.56 -20.94
CA PHE A 315 10.63 17.24 -22.37
C PHE A 315 9.33 16.87 -23.11
N LEU A 316 8.45 16.11 -22.49
CA LEU A 316 7.15 15.78 -23.06
C LEU A 316 6.29 17.03 -23.25
N GLY A 317 6.26 17.94 -22.26
CA GLY A 317 5.57 19.22 -22.34
C GLY A 317 6.10 20.12 -23.46
N MET A 318 7.42 20.11 -23.69
CA MET A 318 8.00 20.79 -24.87
C MET A 318 7.50 20.19 -26.18
N GLY A 319 7.32 18.86 -26.24
CA GLY A 319 6.70 18.17 -27.37
C GLY A 319 5.26 18.64 -27.62
N VAL A 320 4.44 18.69 -26.57
CA VAL A 320 3.06 19.23 -26.66
C VAL A 320 3.06 20.66 -27.14
N SER A 321 3.92 21.53 -26.59
CA SER A 321 4.05 22.93 -27.01
C SER A 321 4.43 23.06 -28.50
N SER A 322 5.30 22.18 -29.01
CA SER A 322 5.67 22.15 -30.42
C SER A 322 4.48 21.79 -31.31
N VAL A 323 3.63 20.87 -30.87
CA VAL A 323 2.40 20.50 -31.60
C VAL A 323 1.37 21.64 -31.58
N VAL A 324 1.22 22.35 -30.45
CA VAL A 324 0.38 23.58 -30.38
C VAL A 324 0.82 24.59 -31.42
N GLY A 325 2.14 24.78 -31.60
CA GLY A 325 2.71 25.70 -32.60
C GLY A 325 2.30 25.39 -34.04
N ILE A 326 2.00 24.14 -34.38
CA ILE A 326 1.49 23.76 -35.73
C ILE A 326 0.13 24.40 -36.01
N PHE A 327 -0.68 24.63 -34.96
CA PHE A 327 -2.02 25.20 -35.06
C PHE A 327 -2.07 26.73 -34.88
N GLU A 328 -0.92 27.41 -34.78
CA GLU A 328 -0.83 28.88 -34.72
C GLU A 328 -1.67 29.58 -35.82
N PRO A 329 -1.66 29.15 -37.10
CA PRO A 329 -2.43 29.82 -38.14
C PRO A 329 -3.94 29.83 -37.92
N ILE A 330 -4.54 28.82 -37.26
CA ILE A 330 -5.98 28.85 -36.97
C ILE A 330 -6.27 29.71 -35.76
N VAL A 331 -5.35 29.74 -34.77
CA VAL A 331 -5.45 30.59 -33.62
C VAL A 331 -5.40 32.07 -33.99
N ASP A 332 -4.53 32.46 -34.94
CA ASP A 332 -4.44 33.81 -35.45
C ASP A 332 -5.74 34.26 -36.12
N ARG A 333 -6.45 33.34 -36.79
CA ARG A 333 -7.74 33.59 -37.41
C ARG A 333 -8.87 33.73 -36.38
N ILE A 334 -8.89 32.83 -35.38
CA ILE A 334 -9.95 32.77 -34.34
C ILE A 334 -9.32 32.78 -32.96
N ALA A 335 -8.82 33.95 -32.51
CA ALA A 335 -8.15 34.09 -31.23
C ALA A 335 -8.98 33.62 -30.02
N LEU A 336 -10.32 33.57 -30.13
CA LEU A 336 -11.19 33.03 -29.06
C LEU A 336 -10.99 31.56 -28.78
N LEU A 337 -10.36 30.78 -29.68
CA LEU A 337 -10.04 29.35 -29.45
C LEU A 337 -9.12 29.19 -28.24
N ILE A 338 -8.15 30.08 -28.03
CA ILE A 338 -7.24 30.04 -26.88
C ILE A 338 -8.00 30.08 -25.54
N CYS A 339 -9.11 30.81 -25.49
CA CYS A 339 -9.88 30.96 -24.24
C CYS A 339 -10.43 29.63 -23.71
N PHE A 340 -10.67 28.65 -24.57
CA PHE A 340 -11.28 27.38 -24.22
C PHE A 340 -10.32 26.20 -24.26
N GLN A 341 -9.09 26.40 -24.77
CA GLN A 341 -8.04 25.36 -24.82
C GLN A 341 -7.81 24.71 -23.45
N SER A 342 -7.53 25.53 -22.45
CA SER A 342 -7.20 25.03 -21.09
C SER A 342 -8.31 24.15 -20.52
N MET A 343 -9.58 24.52 -20.73
CA MET A 343 -10.72 23.74 -20.27
C MET A 343 -10.78 22.34 -20.93
N ILE A 344 -10.47 22.25 -22.23
CA ILE A 344 -10.52 20.99 -22.97
C ILE A 344 -9.36 20.09 -22.54
N LEU A 345 -8.15 20.64 -22.38
CA LEU A 345 -6.99 19.91 -21.92
C LEU A 345 -7.22 19.36 -20.49
N ASP A 346 -7.69 20.22 -19.59
CA ASP A 346 -7.99 19.85 -18.20
C ASP A 346 -9.01 18.71 -18.11
N MET A 347 -10.13 18.81 -18.85
CA MET A 347 -11.15 17.74 -18.85
C MET A 347 -10.63 16.43 -19.47
N ALA A 348 -9.83 16.49 -20.51
CA ALA A 348 -9.22 15.34 -21.13
C ALA A 348 -8.21 14.66 -20.17
N GLY A 349 -7.36 15.44 -19.52
CA GLY A 349 -6.41 14.97 -18.53
C GLY A 349 -7.10 14.26 -17.36
N ASN A 350 -8.11 14.91 -16.77
CA ASN A 350 -8.86 14.38 -15.63
C ASN A 350 -9.58 13.06 -15.96
N VAL A 351 -10.25 12.95 -17.10
CA VAL A 351 -10.90 11.70 -17.52
C VAL A 351 -9.88 10.58 -17.73
N GLY A 352 -8.75 10.91 -18.35
CA GLY A 352 -7.69 9.93 -18.55
C GLY A 352 -7.09 9.43 -17.25
N THR A 353 -6.87 10.31 -16.27
CA THR A 353 -6.37 9.94 -14.94
C THR A 353 -7.40 9.12 -14.15
N GLN A 354 -8.71 9.42 -14.27
CA GLN A 354 -9.76 8.60 -13.67
C GLN A 354 -9.79 7.19 -14.25
N SER A 355 -9.71 7.06 -15.58
CA SER A 355 -9.65 5.75 -16.24
C SER A 355 -8.36 4.99 -15.92
N LEU A 356 -7.23 5.71 -15.76
CA LEU A 356 -5.95 5.15 -15.31
C LEU A 356 -6.08 4.52 -13.92
N ALA A 357 -6.57 5.27 -12.93
CA ALA A 357 -6.68 4.81 -11.55
C ALA A 357 -7.55 3.54 -11.43
N VAL A 358 -8.70 3.51 -12.14
CA VAL A 358 -9.54 2.31 -12.18
C VAL A 358 -8.85 1.15 -12.89
N THR A 359 -8.05 1.43 -13.93
CA THR A 359 -7.36 0.38 -14.70
C THR A 359 -6.24 -0.25 -13.91
N ILE A 360 -5.42 0.54 -13.22
CA ILE A 360 -4.36 0.03 -12.34
C ILE A 360 -5.00 -0.91 -11.32
N ARG A 361 -6.02 -0.46 -10.59
CA ARG A 361 -6.72 -1.27 -9.59
C ARG A 361 -7.24 -2.60 -10.16
N VAL A 362 -7.86 -2.57 -11.34
CA VAL A 362 -8.40 -3.77 -12.00
C VAL A 362 -7.29 -4.72 -12.48
N LEU A 363 -6.12 -4.20 -12.86
CA LEU A 363 -4.99 -5.03 -13.31
C LEU A 363 -4.23 -5.67 -12.15
N MET A 364 -4.28 -5.07 -10.97
CA MET A 364 -3.67 -5.60 -9.74
C MET A 364 -4.54 -6.70 -9.10
N ASP A 365 -5.87 -6.52 -9.07
CA ASP A 365 -6.78 -7.41 -8.33
C ASP A 365 -7.11 -8.75 -9.01
N GLU A 366 -6.82 -8.94 -10.31
CA GLU A 366 -7.32 -10.13 -11.01
C GLU A 366 -6.49 -10.58 -12.23
N ASP A 367 -6.28 -11.86 -12.35
CA ASP A 367 -5.92 -12.54 -13.60
C ASP A 367 -7.06 -12.44 -14.63
N ILE A 368 -7.22 -11.25 -15.25
CA ILE A 368 -8.32 -10.95 -16.15
C ILE A 368 -8.09 -11.58 -17.53
N SER A 369 -9.03 -12.38 -17.99
CA SER A 369 -9.03 -12.93 -19.34
C SER A 369 -9.06 -11.84 -20.42
N ALA A 370 -8.53 -12.14 -21.61
CA ALA A 370 -8.53 -11.19 -22.74
C ALA A 370 -9.94 -10.66 -23.11
N MET A 371 -10.99 -11.46 -22.90
CA MET A 371 -12.37 -11.05 -23.16
C MET A 371 -12.87 -10.04 -22.11
N GLN A 372 -12.51 -10.23 -20.85
CA GLN A 372 -12.82 -9.29 -19.76
C GLN A 372 -12.06 -7.98 -19.96
N LYS A 373 -10.77 -8.02 -20.31
CA LYS A 373 -9.98 -6.81 -20.69
C LYS A 373 -10.66 -6.02 -21.79
N LEU A 374 -11.12 -6.69 -22.85
CA LEU A 374 -11.86 -6.02 -23.92
C LEU A 374 -13.18 -5.43 -23.46
N GLY A 375 -13.94 -6.16 -22.63
CA GLY A 375 -15.19 -5.68 -22.02
C GLY A 375 -14.96 -4.43 -21.18
N PHE A 376 -13.87 -4.39 -20.41
CA PHE A 376 -13.48 -3.26 -19.58
C PHE A 376 -13.13 -2.03 -20.45
N VAL A 377 -12.33 -2.18 -21.52
CA VAL A 377 -12.05 -1.10 -22.47
C VAL A 377 -13.33 -0.47 -23.01
N PHE A 378 -14.31 -1.30 -23.42
CA PHE A 378 -15.59 -0.80 -23.91
C PHE A 378 -16.42 -0.12 -22.80
N LYS A 379 -16.34 -0.59 -21.56
CA LYS A 379 -17.01 0.05 -20.43
C LYS A 379 -16.47 1.46 -20.20
N GLU A 380 -15.14 1.62 -20.09
CA GLU A 380 -14.50 2.92 -19.88
C GLU A 380 -14.74 3.89 -21.05
N MET A 381 -14.69 3.40 -22.28
CA MET A 381 -15.01 4.20 -23.46
C MET A 381 -16.46 4.70 -23.45
N ARG A 382 -17.44 3.90 -22.97
CA ARG A 382 -18.83 4.35 -22.78
C ARG A 382 -18.94 5.40 -21.68
N ILE A 383 -18.19 5.28 -20.60
CA ILE A 383 -18.15 6.27 -19.53
C ILE A 383 -17.59 7.59 -20.07
N GLY A 384 -16.46 7.55 -20.79
CA GLY A 384 -15.89 8.72 -21.46
C GLY A 384 -16.86 9.38 -22.44
N PHE A 385 -17.59 8.58 -23.21
CA PHE A 385 -18.63 9.10 -24.14
C PHE A 385 -19.80 9.77 -23.40
N LEU A 386 -20.33 9.16 -22.34
CA LEU A 386 -21.44 9.73 -21.59
C LEU A 386 -21.03 11.03 -20.88
N ASN A 387 -19.87 11.04 -20.24
CA ASN A 387 -19.31 12.25 -19.63
C ASN A 387 -19.08 13.35 -20.68
N GLY A 388 -18.48 13.00 -21.81
CA GLY A 388 -18.26 13.90 -22.93
C GLY A 388 -19.56 14.47 -23.52
N LEU A 389 -20.60 13.64 -23.64
CA LEU A 389 -21.90 14.09 -24.13
C LEU A 389 -22.59 15.07 -23.16
N LEU A 390 -22.56 14.77 -21.86
CA LEU A 390 -23.16 15.63 -20.82
C LEU A 390 -22.43 16.97 -20.74
N LEU A 391 -21.10 16.92 -20.58
CA LEU A 391 -20.28 18.12 -20.41
C LEU A 391 -20.15 18.92 -21.74
N GLY A 392 -20.07 18.23 -22.87
CA GLY A 392 -20.07 18.86 -24.20
C GLY A 392 -21.37 19.59 -24.48
N SER A 393 -22.54 19.00 -24.12
CA SER A 393 -23.83 19.64 -24.25
C SER A 393 -23.98 20.86 -23.31
N ALA A 394 -23.53 20.74 -22.07
CA ALA A 394 -23.50 21.84 -21.11
C ALA A 394 -22.59 22.98 -21.63
N SER A 395 -21.39 22.65 -22.11
CA SER A 395 -20.45 23.61 -22.67
C SER A 395 -21.02 24.31 -23.91
N PHE A 396 -21.72 23.58 -24.76
CA PHE A 396 -22.40 24.19 -25.94
C PHE A 396 -23.34 25.33 -25.53
N VAL A 397 -24.16 25.13 -24.53
CA VAL A 397 -25.11 26.14 -24.05
C VAL A 397 -24.39 27.28 -23.32
N VAL A 398 -23.55 26.93 -22.33
CA VAL A 398 -22.90 27.94 -21.47
C VAL A 398 -21.92 28.82 -22.25
N ILE A 399 -21.07 28.20 -23.07
CA ILE A 399 -20.08 28.93 -23.90
C ILE A 399 -20.77 29.74 -24.99
N GLY A 400 -21.83 29.18 -25.64
CA GLY A 400 -22.59 29.90 -26.64
C GLY A 400 -23.17 31.23 -26.09
N ILE A 401 -23.82 31.16 -24.93
CA ILE A 401 -24.35 32.32 -24.21
C ILE A 401 -23.22 33.28 -23.78
N PHE A 402 -22.15 32.74 -23.19
CA PHE A 402 -20.99 33.55 -22.76
C PHE A 402 -20.37 34.34 -23.91
N VAL A 403 -20.10 33.66 -25.04
CA VAL A 403 -19.48 34.34 -26.20
C VAL A 403 -20.43 35.36 -26.82
N HIS A 404 -21.73 35.08 -26.87
CA HIS A 404 -22.72 36.00 -27.41
C HIS A 404 -22.83 37.28 -26.54
N ILE A 405 -22.98 37.13 -25.21
CA ILE A 405 -23.20 38.25 -24.29
C ILE A 405 -21.90 38.99 -23.97
N MET A 406 -20.87 38.26 -23.52
CA MET A 406 -19.63 38.88 -23.01
C MET A 406 -18.66 39.32 -24.11
N LYS A 407 -18.61 38.57 -25.22
CA LYS A 407 -17.73 38.92 -26.37
C LYS A 407 -18.46 39.62 -27.50
N GLN A 408 -19.77 39.86 -27.34
CA GLN A 408 -20.64 40.61 -28.29
C GLN A 408 -20.51 40.06 -29.74
N LYS A 409 -20.36 38.73 -29.91
CA LYS A 409 -20.33 38.11 -31.20
C LYS A 409 -21.72 37.75 -31.70
N SER A 410 -21.86 37.55 -33.04
CA SER A 410 -23.13 37.12 -33.59
C SER A 410 -23.59 35.78 -33.01
N LEU A 411 -24.90 35.57 -32.94
CA LEU A 411 -25.48 34.33 -32.39
C LEU A 411 -24.93 33.11 -33.13
N PHE A 412 -24.87 33.19 -34.47
CA PHE A 412 -24.35 32.09 -35.30
C PHE A 412 -22.87 31.74 -34.96
N PHE A 413 -21.99 32.78 -34.91
CA PHE A 413 -20.60 32.57 -34.55
C PHE A 413 -20.45 31.98 -33.14
N SER A 414 -21.22 32.48 -32.16
CA SER A 414 -21.14 32.04 -30.79
C SER A 414 -21.53 30.58 -30.63
N PHE A 415 -22.60 30.13 -31.26
CA PHE A 415 -23.06 28.75 -31.18
C PHE A 415 -22.28 27.80 -32.11
N ALA A 416 -21.71 28.28 -33.21
CA ALA A 416 -20.79 27.50 -34.04
C ALA A 416 -19.48 27.22 -33.26
N LEU A 417 -18.91 28.24 -32.63
CA LEU A 417 -17.72 28.09 -31.77
C LEU A 417 -17.99 27.15 -30.57
N SER A 418 -19.08 27.37 -29.86
CA SER A 418 -19.42 26.52 -28.72
C SER A 418 -19.75 25.08 -29.11
N GLY A 419 -20.34 24.87 -30.29
CA GLY A 419 -20.56 23.54 -30.86
C GLY A 419 -19.24 22.83 -31.18
N CYS A 420 -18.28 23.56 -31.77
CA CYS A 420 -16.93 23.05 -31.97
C CYS A 420 -16.28 22.62 -30.66
N VAL A 421 -16.32 23.48 -29.63
CA VAL A 421 -15.80 23.17 -28.28
C VAL A 421 -16.48 21.97 -27.69
N GLY A 422 -17.82 21.87 -27.74
CA GLY A 422 -18.57 20.75 -27.20
C GLY A 422 -18.24 19.40 -27.88
N ILE A 423 -18.13 19.39 -29.22
CA ILE A 423 -17.74 18.21 -30.00
C ILE A 423 -16.28 17.82 -29.70
N SER A 424 -15.40 18.80 -29.60
CA SER A 424 -13.99 18.58 -29.25
C SER A 424 -13.85 17.97 -27.85
N LEU A 425 -14.61 18.48 -26.89
CA LEU A 425 -14.64 17.98 -25.52
C LEU A 425 -15.11 16.52 -25.50
N LEU A 426 -16.23 16.21 -26.16
CA LEU A 426 -16.72 14.82 -26.26
C LEU A 426 -15.66 13.90 -26.86
N THR A 427 -15.08 14.28 -27.99
CA THR A 427 -14.11 13.45 -28.70
C THR A 427 -12.82 13.27 -27.89
N ALA A 428 -12.30 14.34 -27.30
CA ALA A 428 -11.12 14.30 -26.44
C ALA A 428 -11.34 13.39 -25.22
N MET A 429 -12.48 13.49 -24.55
CA MET A 429 -12.79 12.66 -23.37
C MET A 429 -12.89 11.16 -23.71
N VAL A 430 -13.47 10.81 -24.86
CA VAL A 430 -13.52 9.41 -25.32
C VAL A 430 -12.12 8.87 -25.58
N ILE A 431 -11.30 9.62 -26.30
CA ILE A 431 -9.93 9.19 -26.63
C ILE A 431 -9.07 9.14 -25.36
N SER A 432 -9.19 10.12 -24.48
CA SER A 432 -8.45 10.18 -23.22
C SER A 432 -8.80 9.03 -22.27
N SER A 433 -10.09 8.68 -22.16
CA SER A 433 -10.51 7.49 -21.42
C SER A 433 -9.89 6.22 -22.02
N LEU A 434 -9.83 6.10 -23.33
CA LEU A 434 -9.20 4.97 -24.00
C LEU A 434 -7.69 4.92 -23.75
N VAL A 435 -6.99 6.06 -23.78
CA VAL A 435 -5.55 6.18 -23.47
C VAL A 435 -5.29 5.76 -22.02
N GLY A 436 -6.11 6.26 -21.07
CA GLY A 436 -6.02 5.91 -19.64
C GLY A 436 -6.17 4.41 -19.35
N VAL A 437 -6.82 3.65 -20.24
CA VAL A 437 -6.94 2.19 -20.14
C VAL A 437 -5.83 1.47 -20.90
N LEU A 438 -5.56 1.87 -22.13
CA LEU A 438 -4.64 1.12 -23.01
C LEU A 438 -3.18 1.24 -22.59
N VAL A 439 -2.76 2.39 -22.04
CA VAL A 439 -1.36 2.59 -21.66
C VAL A 439 -0.96 1.67 -20.50
N PRO A 440 -1.69 1.62 -19.35
CA PRO A 440 -1.34 0.69 -18.28
C PRO A 440 -1.49 -0.78 -18.70
N MET A 441 -2.50 -1.13 -19.53
CA MET A 441 -2.61 -2.48 -20.09
C MET A 441 -1.42 -2.87 -20.97
N LEU A 442 -0.85 -1.91 -21.69
CA LEU A 442 0.36 -2.13 -22.48
C LEU A 442 1.57 -2.36 -21.57
N PHE A 443 1.73 -1.58 -20.51
CA PHE A 443 2.82 -1.73 -19.55
C PHE A 443 2.74 -3.10 -18.87
N HIS A 444 1.58 -3.47 -18.37
CA HIS A 444 1.35 -4.80 -17.82
C HIS A 444 1.71 -5.93 -18.82
N LYS A 445 1.33 -5.79 -20.10
CA LYS A 445 1.69 -6.77 -21.13
C LYS A 445 3.19 -6.84 -21.39
N LEU A 446 3.90 -5.74 -21.23
CA LEU A 446 5.36 -5.65 -21.36
C LEU A 446 6.10 -6.08 -20.09
N LYS A 447 5.37 -6.54 -19.06
CA LYS A 447 5.90 -6.84 -17.72
C LYS A 447 6.58 -5.64 -17.07
N VAL A 448 6.06 -4.46 -17.31
CA VAL A 448 6.38 -3.21 -16.63
C VAL A 448 5.21 -2.93 -15.70
N ASP A 449 5.50 -2.52 -14.48
CA ASP A 449 4.49 -2.15 -13.50
C ASP A 449 3.50 -1.11 -14.09
N PRO A 450 2.18 -1.40 -14.08
CA PRO A 450 1.17 -0.49 -14.61
C PRO A 450 1.12 0.86 -13.89
N ALA A 451 1.49 0.93 -12.60
CA ALA A 451 1.52 2.16 -11.82
C ALA A 451 2.55 3.17 -12.35
N VAL A 452 3.59 2.71 -13.03
CA VAL A 452 4.56 3.57 -13.75
C VAL A 452 3.89 4.40 -14.84
N ALA A 453 2.71 4.00 -15.36
CA ALA A 453 1.89 4.84 -16.25
C ALA A 453 1.25 6.03 -15.53
N SER A 454 2.01 6.73 -14.73
CA SER A 454 1.61 7.76 -13.76
C SER A 454 0.57 8.77 -14.27
N GLY A 455 -0.20 9.35 -13.33
CA GLY A 455 -1.17 10.40 -13.62
C GLY A 455 -0.59 11.55 -14.46
N PRO A 456 0.57 12.12 -14.10
CA PRO A 456 1.24 13.17 -14.87
C PRO A 456 1.62 12.76 -16.30
N LEU A 457 2.08 11.52 -16.50
CA LEU A 457 2.39 11.00 -17.83
C LEU A 457 1.13 10.90 -18.70
N ILE A 458 0.08 10.30 -18.17
CA ILE A 458 -1.21 10.15 -18.87
C ILE A 458 -1.82 11.54 -19.17
N THR A 459 -1.75 12.49 -18.23
CA THR A 459 -2.21 13.87 -18.45
C THR A 459 -1.46 14.50 -19.63
N THR A 460 -0.14 14.37 -19.70
CA THR A 460 0.66 14.93 -20.81
C THR A 460 0.32 14.30 -22.16
N VAL A 461 0.08 12.99 -22.20
CA VAL A 461 -0.37 12.30 -23.43
C VAL A 461 -1.77 12.79 -23.82
N ASN A 462 -2.67 12.95 -22.85
CA ASN A 462 -4.02 13.43 -23.10
C ASN A 462 -4.04 14.91 -23.53
N ASP A 463 -3.12 15.73 -23.05
CA ASP A 463 -2.95 17.12 -23.52
C ASP A 463 -2.64 17.13 -25.03
N LEU A 464 -1.74 16.27 -25.48
CA LEU A 464 -1.45 16.11 -26.90
C LEU A 464 -2.70 15.72 -27.69
N VAL A 465 -3.43 14.71 -27.21
CA VAL A 465 -4.70 14.26 -27.83
C VAL A 465 -5.71 15.41 -27.88
N ALA A 466 -5.88 16.13 -26.78
CA ALA A 466 -6.83 17.24 -26.66
C ALA A 466 -6.49 18.38 -27.60
N VAL A 467 -5.21 18.78 -27.72
CA VAL A 467 -4.73 19.81 -28.62
C VAL A 467 -5.03 19.46 -30.08
N VAL A 468 -4.61 18.27 -30.50
CA VAL A 468 -4.82 17.81 -31.89
C VAL A 468 -6.32 17.72 -32.19
N THR A 469 -7.11 17.15 -31.28
CA THR A 469 -8.56 17.03 -31.47
C THR A 469 -9.24 18.40 -31.53
N TYR A 470 -8.91 19.31 -30.61
CA TYR A 470 -9.54 20.62 -30.52
C TYR A 470 -9.25 21.49 -31.72
N TYR A 471 -7.99 21.71 -32.03
CA TYR A 471 -7.60 22.58 -33.13
C TYR A 471 -7.87 21.93 -34.50
N GLY A 472 -7.70 20.63 -34.63
CA GLY A 472 -8.07 19.90 -35.85
C GLY A 472 -9.57 19.99 -36.15
N LEU A 473 -10.43 19.81 -35.12
CA LEU A 473 -11.87 19.99 -35.31
C LEU A 473 -12.24 21.45 -35.51
N ALA A 474 -11.54 22.40 -34.91
CA ALA A 474 -11.76 23.83 -35.11
C ALA A 474 -11.45 24.22 -36.59
N GLU A 475 -10.38 23.71 -37.18
CA GLU A 475 -10.05 23.94 -38.56
C GLU A 475 -11.14 23.36 -39.46
N ILE A 476 -11.49 22.09 -39.30
CA ILE A 476 -12.51 21.44 -40.10
C ILE A 476 -13.89 22.12 -39.96
N LEU A 477 -14.35 22.32 -38.73
CA LEU A 477 -15.72 22.82 -38.50
C LEU A 477 -15.86 24.31 -38.76
N LEU A 478 -14.94 25.14 -38.19
CA LEU A 478 -15.11 26.59 -38.21
C LEU A 478 -14.59 27.23 -39.50
N VAL A 479 -13.54 26.65 -40.12
CA VAL A 479 -12.97 27.20 -41.37
C VAL A 479 -13.60 26.51 -42.58
N ASP A 480 -13.50 25.17 -42.68
CA ASP A 480 -13.89 24.46 -43.89
C ASP A 480 -15.42 24.28 -44.04
N VAL A 481 -16.15 24.03 -42.93
CA VAL A 481 -17.61 23.76 -43.00
C VAL A 481 -18.43 25.03 -42.82
N PHE A 482 -18.13 25.84 -41.79
CA PHE A 482 -18.92 27.03 -41.47
C PHE A 482 -18.39 28.33 -42.12
N HIS A 483 -17.20 28.29 -42.72
CA HIS A 483 -16.56 29.42 -43.40
C HIS A 483 -16.59 30.71 -42.56
N LEU A 484 -16.24 30.60 -41.26
CA LEU A 484 -16.32 31.72 -40.32
C LEU A 484 -15.15 32.70 -40.41
N VAL A 485 -14.12 32.33 -41.21
CA VAL A 485 -12.90 33.14 -41.46
C VAL A 485 -12.53 33.07 -42.93
#